data_399efcce2ea1da2c87be182b56fd34db
#
_entry.id   399efcce2ea1da2c87be182b56fd34db
#
_cell.length_a   1.000
_cell.length_b   1.000
_cell.length_c   1.000
_cell.angle_alpha   90.00
_cell.angle_beta   90.00
_cell.angle_gamma   90.00
#
_symmetry.space_group_name_H-M   'P 1'
#
loop_
_entity.id
_entity.type
_entity.pdbx_description
1 polymer ?
#
loop_
_entity_poly.entity_id
_entity_poly.type
_entity_poly.pdbx_seq_one_letter_code
_entity_poly.pdbx_strand_id
1 'polypeptide(L)'
;MQIDGFKVDGIANIERANLRIEDLCALIAPNGYGKSNVLRAIEFGVKFISAEEAERRQMLSGRWMSINTATYGKDFSFEMAGRINMNGEEQQFVYSYQLAWASEGSEGRVVAESLKMKRSTDQRYRQLINRAETDNCLIVPSAAGRCNKPFDVPSNLLALSAIARSAGMFLNGVASQIYGIQVPNLETLDNPESYFSVGGGKGIEILGGMTLSEYLYRLKTEDEGNYAILVDGLMQLIPNMEEFSPEVVSLPGGQQIYDVRIKEKYCARPTTIAQLSSGSKRMIFLFTLCIAARRQSVPMIMLEEPENSVHPRMIENLLLTMQNYAEDTKILMTSHSPYLMRYLKPSQMYFGLPKNDGLAHFAQVDPSKLKYLYKYAGDLELTFGEYMFDFMLDVEDDSEMMEKYFIQQ
;
A
#
# COMPACT_ATOMS: atom_id res chain seq x y z
N MET A 1 -1.48 -8.53 12.60
CA MET A 1 -0.78 -9.08 11.43
C MET A 1 0.19 -8.06 10.91
N GLN A 2 1.35 -8.48 10.40
CA GLN A 2 2.33 -7.59 9.75
C GLN A 2 2.69 -8.16 8.38
N ILE A 3 2.85 -7.28 7.38
CA ILE A 3 3.28 -7.63 6.02
C ILE A 3 4.78 -7.31 5.90
N ASP A 4 5.59 -8.28 5.48
CA ASP A 4 7.04 -8.10 5.33
C ASP A 4 7.45 -7.84 3.88
N GLY A 5 6.62 -8.20 2.90
CA GLY A 5 6.91 -7.93 1.50
C GLY A 5 5.90 -8.48 0.51
N PHE A 6 6.07 -8.04 -0.74
CA PHE A 6 5.28 -8.46 -1.89
C PHE A 6 6.19 -8.80 -3.07
N LYS A 7 5.73 -9.77 -3.88
CA LYS A 7 6.22 -9.94 -5.24
C LYS A 7 5.03 -9.93 -6.19
N VAL A 8 5.14 -9.16 -7.24
CA VAL A 8 4.14 -9.07 -8.33
C VAL A 8 4.85 -9.19 -9.67
N ASP A 9 4.20 -9.89 -10.61
CA ASP A 9 4.76 -10.21 -11.92
C ASP A 9 3.63 -10.35 -12.95
N GLY A 10 3.88 -9.98 -14.20
CA GLY A 10 3.00 -10.24 -15.33
C GLY A 10 1.75 -9.35 -15.41
N ILE A 11 1.79 -8.11 -14.93
CA ILE A 11 0.65 -7.18 -14.97
C ILE A 11 1.09 -5.76 -15.35
N ALA A 12 0.28 -5.06 -16.11
CA ALA A 12 0.58 -3.71 -16.63
C ALA A 12 1.97 -3.69 -17.31
N ASN A 13 2.84 -2.76 -16.93
CA ASN A 13 4.23 -2.73 -17.37
C ASN A 13 5.20 -3.33 -16.33
N ILE A 14 4.72 -4.21 -15.44
CA ILE A 14 5.54 -4.85 -14.42
C ILE A 14 5.87 -6.27 -14.87
N GLU A 15 7.12 -6.50 -15.25
CA GLU A 15 7.63 -7.84 -15.47
C GLU A 15 7.90 -8.53 -14.13
N ARG A 16 8.56 -7.83 -13.21
CA ARG A 16 8.82 -8.30 -11.85
C ARG A 16 9.04 -7.12 -10.92
N ALA A 17 8.34 -7.12 -9.78
CA ALA A 17 8.63 -6.24 -8.66
C ALA A 17 8.70 -7.07 -7.37
N ASN A 18 9.82 -6.98 -6.68
CA ASN A 18 10.07 -7.68 -5.41
C ASN A 18 10.35 -6.61 -4.34
N LEU A 19 9.38 -6.42 -3.44
CA LEU A 19 9.41 -5.36 -2.45
C LEU A 19 9.46 -5.97 -1.05
N ARG A 20 10.51 -5.65 -0.30
CA ARG A 20 10.55 -5.82 1.14
C ARG A 20 10.03 -4.55 1.78
N ILE A 21 9.04 -4.65 2.65
CA ILE A 21 8.36 -3.50 3.23
C ILE A 21 8.87 -3.28 4.67
N GLU A 22 9.54 -2.16 4.89
CA GLU A 22 9.84 -1.62 6.22
C GLU A 22 8.64 -0.80 6.72
N ASP A 23 8.75 -0.13 7.87
CA ASP A 23 7.66 0.69 8.42
C ASP A 23 7.20 1.78 7.45
N LEU A 24 8.15 2.34 6.70
CA LEU A 24 7.90 3.28 5.61
C LEU A 24 8.81 2.97 4.44
N CYS A 25 8.24 2.82 3.24
CA CYS A 25 8.98 2.61 1.99
C CYS A 25 8.46 3.53 0.88
N ALA A 26 9.34 3.90 -0.03
CA ALA A 26 9.01 4.71 -1.20
C ALA A 26 9.48 4.09 -2.52
N LEU A 27 8.59 4.09 -3.52
CA LEU A 27 8.92 3.86 -4.93
C LEU A 27 9.25 5.21 -5.56
N ILE A 28 10.48 5.41 -5.99
CA ILE A 28 10.99 6.68 -6.49
C ILE A 28 11.34 6.52 -7.96
N ALA A 29 10.67 7.28 -8.82
CA ALA A 29 10.93 7.28 -10.26
C ALA A 29 10.29 8.53 -10.91
N PRO A 30 10.68 8.89 -12.13
CA PRO A 30 10.01 9.89 -12.94
C PRO A 30 8.54 9.57 -13.19
N ASN A 31 7.77 10.58 -13.63
CA ASN A 31 6.36 10.39 -13.98
C ASN A 31 6.20 9.43 -15.17
N GLY A 32 5.11 8.65 -15.16
CA GLY A 32 4.83 7.69 -16.23
C GLY A 32 5.64 6.39 -16.16
N TYR A 33 6.57 6.24 -15.22
CA TYR A 33 7.47 5.09 -15.14
C TYR A 33 6.80 3.79 -14.66
N GLY A 34 5.66 3.87 -14.00
CA GLY A 34 4.92 2.69 -13.51
C GLY A 34 4.85 2.56 -11.98
N LYS A 35 5.20 3.60 -11.22
CA LYS A 35 5.05 3.62 -9.75
C LYS A 35 3.66 3.23 -9.30
N SER A 36 2.63 3.91 -9.82
CA SER A 36 1.21 3.62 -9.53
C SER A 36 0.79 2.23 -9.98
N ASN A 37 1.38 1.70 -11.07
CA ASN A 37 1.10 0.34 -11.52
C ASN A 37 1.56 -0.71 -10.49
N VAL A 38 2.66 -0.48 -9.79
CA VAL A 38 3.10 -1.37 -8.70
C VAL A 38 2.10 -1.37 -7.55
N LEU A 39 1.63 -0.18 -7.11
CA LEU A 39 0.62 -0.10 -6.05
C LEU A 39 -0.68 -0.79 -6.47
N ARG A 40 -1.16 -0.53 -7.69
CA ARG A 40 -2.37 -1.17 -8.23
C ARG A 40 -2.22 -2.69 -8.41
N ALA A 41 -1.02 -3.18 -8.74
CA ALA A 41 -0.74 -4.61 -8.83
C ALA A 41 -0.80 -5.29 -7.45
N ILE A 42 -0.29 -4.64 -6.41
CA ILE A 42 -0.41 -5.13 -5.03
C ILE A 42 -1.88 -5.11 -4.60
N GLU A 43 -2.59 -4.02 -4.84
CA GLU A 43 -4.03 -3.89 -4.55
C GLU A 43 -4.83 -4.99 -5.24
N PHE A 44 -4.60 -5.20 -6.54
CA PHE A 44 -5.22 -6.28 -7.31
C PHE A 44 -4.95 -7.64 -6.66
N GLY A 45 -3.68 -7.93 -6.32
CA GLY A 45 -3.31 -9.20 -5.72
C GLY A 45 -3.99 -9.44 -4.38
N VAL A 46 -4.05 -8.43 -3.50
CA VAL A 46 -4.73 -8.56 -2.20
C VAL A 46 -6.25 -8.67 -2.39
N LYS A 47 -6.82 -7.84 -3.25
CA LYS A 47 -8.27 -7.82 -3.51
C LYS A 47 -8.79 -9.12 -4.11
N PHE A 48 -8.02 -9.78 -4.98
CA PHE A 48 -8.41 -11.06 -5.57
C PHE A 48 -8.63 -12.16 -4.52
N ILE A 49 -7.93 -12.11 -3.38
CA ILE A 49 -8.06 -13.09 -2.29
C ILE A 49 -9.49 -13.08 -1.72
N SER A 50 -10.08 -11.90 -1.55
CA SER A 50 -11.41 -11.73 -0.91
C SER A 50 -12.54 -11.44 -1.90
N ALA A 51 -12.24 -11.26 -3.18
CA ALA A 51 -13.21 -10.89 -4.21
C ALA A 51 -14.39 -11.88 -4.30
N GLU A 52 -15.58 -11.33 -4.53
CA GLU A 52 -16.78 -12.12 -4.81
C GLU A 52 -16.75 -12.70 -6.23
N GLU A 53 -17.58 -13.69 -6.53
CA GLU A 53 -17.53 -14.43 -7.79
C GLU A 53 -17.64 -13.54 -9.02
N ALA A 54 -18.56 -12.60 -9.03
CA ALA A 54 -18.75 -11.68 -10.17
C ALA A 54 -17.52 -10.78 -10.37
N GLU A 55 -16.95 -10.28 -9.28
CA GLU A 55 -15.74 -9.44 -9.29
C GLU A 55 -14.52 -10.26 -9.73
N ARG A 56 -14.33 -11.49 -9.24
CA ARG A 56 -13.24 -12.39 -9.69
C ARG A 56 -13.29 -12.64 -11.19
N ARG A 57 -14.49 -12.90 -11.75
CA ARG A 57 -14.65 -13.08 -13.20
C ARG A 57 -14.22 -11.84 -13.96
N GLN A 58 -14.59 -10.66 -13.46
CA GLN A 58 -14.17 -9.39 -14.05
C GLN A 58 -12.65 -9.20 -13.93
N MET A 59 -12.06 -9.48 -12.78
CA MET A 59 -10.62 -9.39 -12.56
C MET A 59 -9.85 -10.34 -13.49
N LEU A 60 -10.28 -11.58 -13.61
CA LEU A 60 -9.68 -12.59 -14.52
C LEU A 60 -9.82 -12.26 -16.01
N SER A 61 -10.72 -11.34 -16.38
CA SER A 61 -10.86 -10.91 -17.79
C SER A 61 -9.66 -10.13 -18.33
N GLY A 62 -8.69 -9.76 -17.47
CA GLY A 62 -7.51 -8.98 -17.84
C GLY A 62 -7.81 -7.49 -18.13
N ARG A 63 -9.04 -7.02 -17.86
CA ARG A 63 -9.46 -5.63 -18.13
C ARG A 63 -9.28 -4.69 -16.93
N TRP A 64 -8.73 -5.18 -15.86
CA TRP A 64 -8.50 -4.39 -14.64
C TRP A 64 -7.45 -3.29 -14.83
N MET A 65 -6.39 -3.60 -15.56
CA MET A 65 -5.30 -2.69 -15.86
C MET A 65 -4.90 -2.76 -17.33
N SER A 66 -4.30 -1.69 -17.83
CA SER A 66 -3.67 -1.69 -19.15
C SER A 66 -2.53 -2.71 -19.19
N ILE A 67 -2.46 -3.52 -20.21
CA ILE A 67 -1.41 -4.54 -20.37
C ILE A 67 -0.36 -3.99 -21.33
N ASN A 68 0.91 -4.04 -20.92
CA ASN A 68 2.03 -3.72 -21.79
C ASN A 68 2.26 -4.86 -22.79
N THR A 69 2.79 -4.55 -23.97
CA THR A 69 3.10 -5.58 -24.98
C THR A 69 4.10 -6.63 -24.49
N ALA A 70 5.02 -6.26 -23.62
CA ALA A 70 6.00 -7.18 -23.04
C ALA A 70 5.44 -8.12 -21.96
N THR A 71 4.31 -7.73 -21.32
CA THR A 71 3.61 -8.56 -20.33
C THR A 71 2.36 -9.24 -20.92
N TYR A 72 2.02 -8.93 -22.17
CA TYR A 72 0.89 -9.55 -22.84
C TYR A 72 1.07 -11.07 -22.98
N GLY A 73 0.05 -11.81 -22.55
CA GLY A 73 0.07 -13.29 -22.57
C GLY A 73 0.86 -13.93 -21.42
N LYS A 74 1.49 -13.14 -20.53
CA LYS A 74 2.07 -13.68 -19.29
C LYS A 74 0.99 -13.85 -18.23
N ASP A 75 1.13 -14.90 -17.43
CA ASP A 75 0.29 -15.11 -16.24
C ASP A 75 0.65 -14.07 -15.18
N PHE A 76 -0.35 -13.64 -14.43
CA PHE A 76 -0.12 -12.82 -13.24
C PHE A 76 0.34 -13.67 -12.08
N SER A 77 1.43 -13.29 -11.42
CA SER A 77 1.91 -13.91 -10.20
C SER A 77 1.90 -12.93 -9.04
N PHE A 78 1.43 -13.39 -7.89
CA PHE A 78 1.38 -12.63 -6.65
C PHE A 78 1.95 -13.44 -5.51
N GLU A 79 2.84 -12.84 -4.71
CA GLU A 79 3.33 -13.39 -3.45
C GLU A 79 3.28 -12.31 -2.37
N MET A 80 2.81 -12.68 -1.21
CA MET A 80 2.78 -11.88 0.00
C MET A 80 3.45 -12.64 1.13
N ALA A 81 4.42 -12.02 1.78
CA ALA A 81 5.09 -12.55 2.96
C ALA A 81 4.79 -11.68 4.18
N GLY A 82 4.67 -12.31 5.35
CA GLY A 82 4.35 -11.58 6.58
C GLY A 82 4.35 -12.45 7.82
N ARG A 83 3.81 -11.87 8.89
CA ARG A 83 3.70 -12.49 10.21
C ARG A 83 2.28 -12.38 10.74
N ILE A 84 1.79 -13.48 11.31
CA ILE A 84 0.47 -13.56 11.96
C ILE A 84 0.62 -14.13 13.35
N ASN A 85 -0.27 -13.73 14.26
CA ASN A 85 -0.34 -14.34 15.59
C ASN A 85 -1.40 -15.46 15.57
N MET A 86 -0.95 -16.67 15.91
CA MET A 86 -1.80 -17.84 16.02
C MET A 86 -1.73 -18.40 17.44
N ASN A 87 -2.82 -18.27 18.19
CA ASN A 87 -2.89 -18.75 19.58
C ASN A 87 -1.79 -18.20 20.51
N GLY A 88 -1.41 -16.93 20.32
CA GLY A 88 -0.38 -16.28 21.12
C GLY A 88 1.06 -16.51 20.63
N GLU A 89 1.26 -17.26 19.54
CA GLU A 89 2.56 -17.51 18.93
C GLU A 89 2.66 -16.80 17.57
N GLU A 90 3.71 -16.01 17.36
CA GLU A 90 3.99 -15.38 16.08
C GLU A 90 4.51 -16.40 15.08
N GLN A 91 3.92 -16.46 13.91
CA GLN A 91 4.30 -17.32 12.80
C GLN A 91 4.50 -16.52 11.52
N GLN A 92 5.58 -16.85 10.81
CA GLN A 92 5.83 -16.31 9.47
C GLN A 92 5.03 -17.08 8.44
N PHE A 93 4.50 -16.37 7.45
CA PHE A 93 3.82 -16.98 6.30
C PHE A 93 4.38 -16.44 4.98
N VAL A 94 4.26 -17.27 3.95
CA VAL A 94 4.42 -16.89 2.55
C VAL A 94 3.22 -17.46 1.80
N TYR A 95 2.41 -16.58 1.26
CA TYR A 95 1.24 -16.93 0.45
C TYR A 95 1.45 -16.45 -0.97
N SER A 96 1.29 -17.31 -1.94
CA SER A 96 1.45 -16.99 -3.35
C SER A 96 0.42 -17.70 -4.22
N TYR A 97 0.08 -17.08 -5.33
CA TYR A 97 -0.76 -17.69 -6.36
C TYR A 97 -0.42 -17.13 -7.75
N GLN A 98 -0.88 -17.83 -8.77
CA GLN A 98 -0.71 -17.49 -10.18
C GLN A 98 -2.04 -17.58 -10.91
N LEU A 99 -2.32 -16.59 -11.76
CA LEU A 99 -3.56 -16.49 -12.54
C LEU A 99 -3.25 -16.47 -14.02
N ALA A 100 -3.93 -17.34 -14.77
CA ALA A 100 -4.01 -17.21 -16.22
C ALA A 100 -5.19 -16.31 -16.57
N TRP A 101 -4.96 -15.31 -17.42
CA TRP A 101 -6.00 -14.42 -17.91
C TRP A 101 -6.98 -15.15 -18.85
N ALA A 102 -8.22 -14.66 -18.89
CA ALA A 102 -9.17 -15.11 -19.90
C ALA A 102 -8.65 -14.76 -21.31
N SER A 103 -8.79 -15.70 -22.23
CA SER A 103 -8.44 -15.54 -23.63
C SER A 103 -9.57 -16.06 -24.52
N GLU A 104 -9.43 -15.90 -25.84
CA GLU A 104 -10.44 -16.38 -26.80
C GLU A 104 -10.64 -17.90 -26.63
N GLY A 105 -11.83 -18.30 -26.19
CA GLY A 105 -12.18 -19.70 -25.94
C GLY A 105 -11.77 -20.29 -24.59
N SER A 106 -11.15 -19.53 -23.68
CA SER A 106 -10.82 -19.99 -22.34
C SER A 106 -11.17 -18.96 -21.25
N GLU A 107 -11.75 -19.44 -20.14
CA GLU A 107 -11.97 -18.61 -18.96
C GLU A 107 -10.68 -18.44 -18.17
N GLY A 108 -10.53 -17.25 -17.53
CA GLY A 108 -9.42 -17.02 -16.62
C GLY A 108 -9.49 -17.93 -15.40
N ARG A 109 -8.34 -18.37 -14.92
CA ARG A 109 -8.26 -19.39 -13.86
C ARG A 109 -7.05 -19.20 -12.95
N VAL A 110 -7.12 -19.82 -11.77
CA VAL A 110 -5.98 -20.00 -10.86
C VAL A 110 -5.14 -21.16 -11.39
N VAL A 111 -3.88 -20.90 -11.70
CA VAL A 111 -2.93 -21.90 -12.23
C VAL A 111 -2.18 -22.58 -11.09
N ALA A 112 -1.74 -21.79 -10.11
CA ALA A 112 -1.00 -22.28 -8.97
C ALA A 112 -1.41 -21.55 -7.70
N GLU A 113 -1.27 -22.20 -6.53
CA GLU A 113 -1.49 -21.59 -5.23
C GLU A 113 -0.64 -22.29 -4.17
N SER A 114 -0.03 -21.53 -3.29
CA SER A 114 0.83 -22.05 -2.23
C SER A 114 0.70 -21.21 -0.96
N LEU A 115 0.45 -21.88 0.16
CA LEU A 115 0.59 -21.29 1.50
C LEU A 115 1.65 -22.07 2.27
N LYS A 116 2.67 -21.37 2.74
CA LYS A 116 3.74 -21.91 3.57
C LYS A 116 3.81 -21.14 4.88
N MET A 117 4.06 -21.82 5.98
CA MET A 117 4.21 -21.19 7.28
C MET A 117 5.36 -21.83 8.07
N LYS A 118 5.94 -21.03 8.98
CA LYS A 118 6.89 -21.52 10.00
C LYS A 118 6.75 -20.73 11.29
N ARG A 119 7.05 -21.37 12.43
CA ARG A 119 7.23 -20.70 13.70
C ARG A 119 8.61 -20.03 13.72
N SER A 120 8.80 -19.08 14.61
CA SER A 120 10.11 -18.40 14.79
C SER A 120 11.22 -19.38 15.15
N THR A 121 10.88 -20.51 15.81
CA THR A 121 11.81 -21.58 16.20
C THR A 121 12.13 -22.57 15.07
N ASP A 122 11.33 -22.58 13.99
CA ASP A 122 11.48 -23.55 12.91
C ASP A 122 12.47 -23.05 11.86
N GLN A 123 13.36 -23.93 11.40
CA GLN A 123 14.32 -23.61 10.34
C GLN A 123 13.68 -23.62 8.93
N ARG A 124 12.60 -24.37 8.75
CA ARG A 124 11.99 -24.61 7.43
C ARG A 124 10.51 -24.26 7.42
N TYR A 125 10.06 -23.72 6.31
CA TYR A 125 8.65 -23.54 6.05
C TYR A 125 7.95 -24.89 5.84
N ARG A 126 6.76 -25.02 6.42
CA ARG A 126 5.84 -26.14 6.20
C ARG A 126 4.81 -25.73 5.14
N GLN A 127 4.61 -26.59 4.12
CA GLN A 127 3.57 -26.40 3.12
C GLN A 127 2.20 -26.69 3.73
N LEU A 128 1.25 -25.78 3.60
CA LEU A 128 -0.13 -25.89 4.10
C LEU A 128 -1.16 -26.04 3.00
N ILE A 129 -1.02 -25.30 1.90
CA ILE A 129 -1.82 -25.39 0.67
C ILE A 129 -0.84 -25.54 -0.48
N ASN A 130 -1.10 -26.45 -1.38
CA ASN A 130 -0.33 -26.65 -2.60
C ASN A 130 -1.26 -27.00 -3.76
N ARG A 131 -1.40 -26.08 -4.71
CA ARG A 131 -2.08 -26.27 -5.98
C ARG A 131 -1.04 -26.08 -7.08
N ALA A 132 -0.77 -27.14 -7.83
CA ALA A 132 0.10 -27.10 -8.98
C ALA A 132 -0.76 -26.97 -10.26
N GLU A 133 -0.14 -26.81 -11.42
CA GLU A 133 -0.75 -26.62 -12.74
C GLU A 133 -1.83 -27.64 -13.13
N THR A 134 -1.88 -28.77 -12.46
CA THR A 134 -2.98 -29.74 -12.54
C THR A 134 -4.04 -29.39 -11.52
N ASP A 135 -5.31 -29.65 -11.80
CA ASP A 135 -6.48 -29.32 -10.94
C ASP A 135 -6.44 -29.89 -9.50
N ASN A 136 -5.35 -30.52 -9.11
CA ASN A 136 -5.15 -31.13 -7.81
C ASN A 136 -4.67 -30.13 -6.76
N CYS A 137 -5.59 -29.60 -5.98
CA CYS A 137 -5.25 -28.85 -4.78
C CYS A 137 -5.08 -29.81 -3.59
N LEU A 138 -3.95 -29.70 -2.89
CA LEU A 138 -3.66 -30.48 -1.68
C LEU A 138 -3.60 -29.53 -0.47
N ILE A 139 -4.16 -29.96 0.65
CA ILE A 139 -4.13 -29.23 1.92
C ILE A 139 -3.66 -30.10 3.08
N VAL A 140 -3.25 -29.43 4.15
CA VAL A 140 -2.93 -30.08 5.42
C VAL A 140 -4.23 -30.34 6.20
N PRO A 141 -4.52 -31.60 6.60
CA PRO A 141 -5.76 -31.95 7.30
C PRO A 141 -5.75 -31.62 8.80
N SER A 142 -4.57 -31.52 9.43
CA SER A 142 -4.41 -31.35 10.88
C SER A 142 -3.05 -30.78 11.26
N ALA A 143 -2.85 -30.43 12.53
CA ALA A 143 -1.62 -29.87 13.05
C ALA A 143 -0.37 -30.75 12.77
N ALA A 144 -0.48 -32.06 12.87
CA ALA A 144 0.61 -33.00 12.61
C ALA A 144 0.60 -33.56 11.18
N GLY A 145 -0.42 -33.23 10.36
CA GLY A 145 -0.62 -33.79 9.03
C GLY A 145 0.37 -33.24 8.00
N ARG A 146 0.50 -33.92 6.87
CA ARG A 146 1.24 -33.45 5.70
C ARG A 146 0.27 -32.80 4.70
N CYS A 147 0.78 -31.97 3.78
CA CYS A 147 0.01 -31.37 2.70
C CYS A 147 -0.27 -32.40 1.59
N ASN A 148 -1.19 -33.31 1.87
CA ASN A 148 -1.51 -34.46 0.99
C ASN A 148 -3.01 -34.79 0.91
N LYS A 149 -3.87 -34.04 1.60
CA LYS A 149 -5.32 -34.24 1.51
C LYS A 149 -5.86 -33.50 0.30
N PRO A 150 -6.48 -34.20 -0.68
CA PRO A 150 -7.15 -33.54 -1.78
C PRO A 150 -8.24 -32.59 -1.31
N PHE A 151 -8.32 -31.43 -1.96
CA PHE A 151 -9.32 -30.41 -1.70
C PHE A 151 -9.89 -29.92 -3.04
N ASP A 152 -11.16 -30.16 -3.24
CA ASP A 152 -11.85 -29.74 -4.46
C ASP A 152 -12.19 -28.25 -4.38
N VAL A 153 -11.76 -27.48 -5.38
CA VAL A 153 -11.97 -26.05 -5.46
C VAL A 153 -12.16 -25.62 -6.92
N PRO A 154 -13.13 -24.74 -7.22
CA PRO A 154 -13.33 -24.23 -8.58
C PRO A 154 -12.06 -23.62 -9.18
N SER A 155 -11.91 -23.75 -10.50
CA SER A 155 -10.72 -23.27 -11.21
C SER A 155 -10.48 -21.76 -11.07
N ASN A 156 -11.53 -20.97 -10.88
CA ASN A 156 -11.48 -19.51 -10.72
C ASN A 156 -11.47 -19.03 -9.27
N LEU A 157 -11.36 -19.95 -8.29
CA LEU A 157 -11.36 -19.64 -6.86
C LEU A 157 -10.06 -20.10 -6.21
N LEU A 158 -9.51 -19.30 -5.31
CA LEU A 158 -8.39 -19.68 -4.47
C LEU A 158 -8.84 -20.66 -3.39
N ALA A 159 -8.04 -21.68 -3.13
CA ALA A 159 -8.28 -22.66 -2.07
C ALA A 159 -8.29 -21.97 -0.69
N LEU A 160 -7.40 -21.00 -0.46
CA LEU A 160 -7.41 -20.18 0.74
C LEU A 160 -8.76 -19.50 0.97
N SER A 161 -9.33 -18.89 -0.06
CA SER A 161 -10.63 -18.21 0.01
C SER A 161 -11.77 -19.18 0.33
N ALA A 162 -11.76 -20.38 -0.28
CA ALA A 162 -12.72 -21.44 0.01
C ALA A 162 -12.60 -21.94 1.46
N ILE A 163 -11.39 -22.12 1.96
CA ILE A 163 -11.10 -22.56 3.33
C ILE A 163 -11.53 -21.48 4.34
N ALA A 164 -11.25 -20.20 4.07
CA ALA A 164 -11.62 -19.10 4.93
C ALA A 164 -13.13 -19.02 5.16
N ARG A 165 -13.92 -19.39 4.15
CA ARG A 165 -15.40 -19.42 4.20
C ARG A 165 -15.96 -20.71 4.78
N SER A 166 -15.13 -21.74 5.04
CA SER A 166 -15.57 -23.07 5.48
C SER A 166 -15.31 -23.25 6.97
N ALA A 167 -16.36 -23.27 7.78
CA ALA A 167 -16.23 -23.56 9.20
C ALA A 167 -15.71 -25.00 9.45
N GLY A 168 -14.89 -25.16 10.51
CA GLY A 168 -14.44 -26.48 10.98
C GLY A 168 -13.22 -27.05 10.28
N MET A 169 -12.65 -26.38 9.27
CA MET A 169 -11.38 -26.79 8.68
C MET A 169 -10.19 -26.37 9.54
N PHE A 170 -9.17 -27.23 9.65
CA PHE A 170 -7.96 -26.96 10.44
C PHE A 170 -7.27 -25.63 10.04
N LEU A 171 -7.23 -25.32 8.75
CA LEU A 171 -6.60 -24.12 8.22
C LEU A 171 -7.50 -22.87 8.26
N ASN A 172 -8.76 -22.98 8.68
CA ASN A 172 -9.72 -21.87 8.64
C ASN A 172 -9.19 -20.62 9.36
N GLY A 173 -8.61 -20.76 10.57
CA GLY A 173 -8.11 -19.62 11.34
C GLY A 173 -6.99 -18.83 10.64
N VAL A 174 -6.06 -19.51 9.97
CA VAL A 174 -5.01 -18.86 9.16
C VAL A 174 -5.59 -18.26 7.89
N ALA A 175 -6.42 -19.05 7.19
CA ALA A 175 -7.04 -18.63 5.93
C ALA A 175 -7.91 -17.39 6.13
N SER A 176 -8.68 -17.32 7.23
CA SER A 176 -9.53 -16.16 7.53
C SER A 176 -8.74 -14.89 7.83
N GLN A 177 -7.58 -15.00 8.49
CA GLN A 177 -6.71 -13.84 8.72
C GLN A 177 -6.14 -13.29 7.41
N ILE A 178 -5.65 -14.17 6.52
CA ILE A 178 -5.12 -13.76 5.21
C ILE A 178 -6.24 -13.26 4.29
N TYR A 179 -7.41 -13.91 4.31
CA TYR A 179 -8.59 -13.51 3.55
C TYR A 179 -9.10 -12.11 3.94
N GLY A 180 -9.01 -11.77 5.22
CA GLY A 180 -9.45 -10.47 5.75
C GLY A 180 -8.43 -9.33 5.60
N ILE A 181 -7.29 -9.56 4.94
CA ILE A 181 -6.29 -8.52 4.74
C ILE A 181 -6.85 -7.41 3.86
N GLN A 182 -6.66 -6.17 4.32
CA GLN A 182 -6.90 -4.97 3.54
C GLN A 182 -5.60 -4.20 3.38
N VAL A 183 -5.31 -3.78 2.17
CA VAL A 183 -4.17 -2.92 1.82
C VAL A 183 -4.73 -1.80 0.94
N PRO A 184 -5.35 -0.79 1.55
CA PRO A 184 -5.98 0.28 0.79
C PRO A 184 -4.94 1.08 0.01
N ASN A 185 -5.20 1.24 -1.28
CA ASN A 185 -4.48 2.15 -2.15
C ASN A 185 -5.22 3.48 -2.20
N LEU A 186 -4.59 4.49 -1.64
CA LEU A 186 -5.15 5.82 -1.56
C LEU A 186 -4.50 6.65 -2.68
N GLU A 187 -5.13 6.61 -3.84
CA GLU A 187 -4.70 7.42 -4.99
C GLU A 187 -4.61 8.90 -4.60
N THR A 188 -3.69 9.60 -5.22
CA THR A 188 -3.41 11.00 -4.93
C THR A 188 -4.66 11.84 -4.89
N LEU A 189 -4.76 12.56 -3.83
CA LEU A 189 -5.74 13.60 -3.66
C LEU A 189 -5.26 14.87 -4.36
N ASP A 190 -5.27 14.87 -5.68
CA ASP A 190 -5.06 16.11 -6.44
C ASP A 190 -6.15 17.12 -6.12
N ASN A 191 -7.30 16.62 -5.65
CA ASN A 191 -8.40 17.46 -5.16
C ASN A 191 -8.92 16.95 -3.81
N PRO A 192 -8.26 17.29 -2.68
CA PRO A 192 -8.76 16.98 -1.33
C PRO A 192 -10.19 17.49 -1.09
N GLU A 193 -10.63 18.50 -1.82
CA GLU A 193 -11.96 19.12 -1.67
C GLU A 193 -13.11 18.14 -1.90
N SER A 194 -12.92 17.12 -2.75
CA SER A 194 -13.94 16.09 -2.99
C SER A 194 -14.22 15.21 -1.75
N TYR A 195 -13.30 15.16 -0.80
CA TYR A 195 -13.44 14.39 0.43
C TYR A 195 -13.90 15.23 1.63
N PHE A 196 -13.83 16.56 1.47
CA PHE A 196 -14.26 17.54 2.46
C PHE A 196 -15.59 18.21 2.08
N SER A 197 -16.22 17.82 0.98
CA SER A 197 -17.39 18.56 0.49
C SER A 197 -18.57 18.42 1.45
N VAL A 198 -19.05 19.57 1.83
CA VAL A 198 -20.28 19.77 2.58
C VAL A 198 -21.45 19.23 1.73
N GLY A 199 -22.08 18.15 2.21
CA GLY A 199 -23.34 17.66 1.60
C GLY A 199 -23.23 16.69 0.42
N GLY A 200 -22.06 16.05 0.16
CA GLY A 200 -21.93 15.07 -0.94
C GLY A 200 -20.53 14.53 -1.19
N GLY A 201 -19.65 14.58 -0.19
CA GLY A 201 -18.30 14.01 -0.30
C GLY A 201 -18.32 12.50 -0.51
N LYS A 202 -17.38 12.00 -1.32
CA LYS A 202 -17.15 10.55 -1.44
C LYS A 202 -16.77 9.97 -0.07
N GLY A 203 -17.46 8.91 0.33
CA GLY A 203 -17.00 8.08 1.45
C GLY A 203 -15.68 7.40 1.11
N ILE A 204 -14.82 7.26 2.11
CA ILE A 204 -13.51 6.62 1.98
C ILE A 204 -13.60 5.27 2.69
N GLU A 205 -13.24 4.20 2.00
CA GLU A 205 -13.40 2.83 2.51
C GLU A 205 -12.68 2.64 3.85
N ILE A 206 -11.44 3.09 3.98
CA ILE A 206 -10.68 3.03 5.24
C ILE A 206 -11.28 3.90 6.37
N LEU A 207 -12.18 4.81 6.05
CA LEU A 207 -12.98 5.56 7.02
C LEU A 207 -14.36 4.92 7.25
N GLY A 208 -14.57 3.67 6.84
CA GLY A 208 -15.85 2.98 6.96
C GLY A 208 -16.92 3.54 6.00
N GLY A 209 -16.54 4.07 4.86
CA GLY A 209 -17.44 4.69 3.90
C GLY A 209 -17.92 6.10 4.30
N MET A 210 -17.41 6.65 5.38
CA MET A 210 -17.71 8.01 5.84
C MET A 210 -16.92 9.07 5.04
N THR A 211 -17.44 10.30 5.02
CA THR A 211 -16.65 11.46 4.60
C THR A 211 -15.58 11.77 5.66
N LEU A 212 -14.55 12.52 5.29
CA LEU A 212 -13.52 12.90 6.24
C LEU A 212 -14.08 13.72 7.41
N SER A 213 -14.97 14.69 7.14
CA SER A 213 -15.58 15.53 8.18
C SER A 213 -16.43 14.70 9.15
N GLU A 214 -17.19 13.72 8.65
CA GLU A 214 -17.96 12.80 9.50
C GLU A 214 -17.03 11.95 10.37
N TYR A 215 -15.98 11.38 9.78
CA TYR A 215 -15.00 10.58 10.53
C TYR A 215 -14.33 11.40 11.64
N LEU A 216 -13.90 12.63 11.34
CA LEU A 216 -13.29 13.53 12.32
C LEU A 216 -14.24 13.87 13.46
N TYR A 217 -15.52 14.09 13.17
CA TYR A 217 -16.55 14.31 14.21
C TYR A 217 -16.72 13.08 15.11
N ARG A 218 -16.80 11.89 14.53
CA ARG A 218 -16.87 10.64 15.30
C ARG A 218 -15.59 10.39 16.10
N LEU A 219 -14.44 10.65 15.54
CA LEU A 219 -13.15 10.54 16.24
C LEU A 219 -13.17 11.43 17.50
N LYS A 220 -13.64 12.68 17.37
CA LYS A 220 -13.78 13.62 18.50
C LYS A 220 -14.74 13.14 19.57
N THR A 221 -15.87 12.51 19.18
CA THR A 221 -16.93 12.13 20.11
C THR A 221 -16.77 10.73 20.70
N GLU A 222 -16.12 9.82 19.99
CA GLU A 222 -16.02 8.40 20.35
C GLU A 222 -14.62 8.00 20.82
N ASP A 223 -13.57 8.79 20.46
CA ASP A 223 -12.16 8.48 20.75
C ASP A 223 -11.33 9.77 20.98
N GLU A 224 -11.60 10.39 22.12
CA GLU A 224 -10.97 11.67 22.51
C GLU A 224 -9.43 11.58 22.52
N GLY A 225 -8.86 10.42 22.87
CA GLY A 225 -7.40 10.22 22.90
C GLY A 225 -6.77 10.35 21.52
N ASN A 226 -7.28 9.63 20.52
CA ASN A 226 -6.79 9.72 19.14
C ASN A 226 -7.12 11.07 18.50
N TYR A 227 -8.22 11.68 18.87
CA TYR A 227 -8.56 13.03 18.43
C TYR A 227 -7.55 14.07 18.96
N ALA A 228 -7.20 14.01 20.25
CA ALA A 228 -6.21 14.91 20.84
C ALA A 228 -4.84 14.76 20.15
N ILE A 229 -4.38 13.52 19.91
CA ILE A 229 -3.14 13.24 19.18
C ILE A 229 -3.16 13.89 17.79
N LEU A 230 -4.27 13.76 17.05
CA LEU A 230 -4.43 14.38 15.72
C LEU A 230 -4.32 15.90 15.81
N VAL A 231 -5.07 16.51 16.73
CA VAL A 231 -5.10 17.98 16.91
C VAL A 231 -3.73 18.53 17.28
N ASP A 232 -3.04 17.89 18.22
CA ASP A 232 -1.69 18.30 18.64
C ASP A 232 -0.69 18.29 17.47
N GLY A 233 -0.71 17.25 16.65
CA GLY A 233 0.14 17.19 15.46
C GLY A 233 -0.22 18.22 14.39
N LEU A 234 -1.51 18.47 14.16
CA LEU A 234 -1.94 19.50 13.23
C LEU A 234 -1.53 20.89 13.69
N MET A 235 -1.65 21.20 14.99
CA MET A 235 -1.23 22.47 15.55
C MET A 235 0.28 22.71 15.47
N GLN A 236 1.08 21.63 15.52
CA GLN A 236 2.54 21.73 15.35
C GLN A 236 2.95 22.02 13.91
N LEU A 237 2.20 21.52 12.93
CA LEU A 237 2.58 21.53 11.53
C LEU A 237 1.85 22.57 10.69
N ILE A 238 0.63 22.97 11.08
CA ILE A 238 -0.13 24.01 10.39
C ILE A 238 0.07 25.34 11.13
N PRO A 239 0.84 26.26 10.54
CA PRO A 239 1.11 27.55 11.19
C PRO A 239 -0.19 28.30 11.50
N ASN A 240 -0.21 28.91 12.68
CA ASN A 240 -1.31 29.77 13.14
C ASN A 240 -2.65 29.07 13.43
N MET A 241 -2.75 27.75 13.36
CA MET A 241 -3.94 27.03 13.82
C MET A 241 -4.01 27.07 15.35
N GLU A 242 -5.12 27.61 15.89
CA GLU A 242 -5.39 27.69 17.33
C GLU A 242 -6.47 26.71 17.80
N GLU A 243 -7.41 26.37 16.91
CA GLU A 243 -8.50 25.43 17.20
C GLU A 243 -8.85 24.63 15.96
N PHE A 244 -9.11 23.35 16.16
CA PHE A 244 -9.60 22.41 15.14
C PHE A 244 -10.81 21.68 15.71
N SER A 245 -12.03 21.99 15.24
CA SER A 245 -13.27 21.52 15.86
C SER A 245 -14.25 20.97 14.84
N PRO A 246 -14.29 19.64 14.64
CA PRO A 246 -15.38 19.00 13.90
C PRO A 246 -16.71 19.21 14.60
N GLU A 247 -17.75 19.58 13.82
CA GLU A 247 -19.09 19.87 14.34
C GLU A 247 -20.19 19.43 13.36
N VAL A 248 -21.41 19.29 13.88
CA VAL A 248 -22.60 19.08 13.07
C VAL A 248 -23.31 20.40 12.84
N VAL A 249 -23.50 20.76 11.60
CA VAL A 249 -24.20 22.00 11.19
C VAL A 249 -25.58 21.63 10.67
N SER A 250 -26.62 22.26 11.22
CA SER A 250 -27.99 22.11 10.74
C SER A 250 -28.27 23.11 9.62
N LEU A 251 -28.63 22.61 8.45
CA LEU A 251 -29.05 23.44 7.33
C LEU A 251 -30.54 23.79 7.38
N PRO A 252 -30.97 24.88 6.69
CA PRO A 252 -32.40 25.14 6.48
C PRO A 252 -33.08 23.92 5.86
N GLY A 253 -34.18 23.45 6.47
CA GLY A 253 -34.88 22.22 6.06
C GLY A 253 -34.56 20.99 6.91
N GLY A 254 -33.73 21.13 7.97
CA GLY A 254 -33.47 20.08 8.95
C GLY A 254 -32.38 19.07 8.54
N GLN A 255 -31.76 19.25 7.39
CA GLN A 255 -30.62 18.45 6.97
C GLN A 255 -29.41 18.76 7.85
N GLN A 256 -28.73 17.72 8.36
CA GLN A 256 -27.49 17.84 9.10
C GLN A 256 -26.30 17.52 8.19
N ILE A 257 -25.25 18.29 8.31
CA ILE A 257 -23.98 18.09 7.63
C ILE A 257 -22.85 18.12 8.64
N TYR A 258 -21.77 17.40 8.32
CA TYR A 258 -20.55 17.46 9.10
C TYR A 258 -19.59 18.48 8.48
N ASP A 259 -19.05 19.36 9.30
CA ASP A 259 -18.04 20.35 8.90
C ASP A 259 -16.93 20.41 9.95
N VAL A 260 -15.83 21.08 9.62
CA VAL A 260 -14.73 21.28 10.57
C VAL A 260 -14.46 22.78 10.66
N ARG A 261 -14.74 23.32 11.84
CA ARG A 261 -14.41 24.72 12.16
C ARG A 261 -12.95 24.82 12.60
N ILE A 262 -12.23 25.74 12.00
CA ILE A 262 -10.82 26.00 12.27
C ILE A 262 -10.65 27.45 12.66
N LYS A 263 -10.01 27.69 13.82
CA LYS A 263 -9.62 29.03 14.25
C LYS A 263 -8.15 29.24 13.96
N GLU A 264 -7.85 30.29 13.22
CA GLU A 264 -6.48 30.73 12.94
C GLU A 264 -6.19 32.06 13.62
N LYS A 265 -4.99 32.21 14.12
CA LYS A 265 -4.54 33.34 14.97
C LYS A 265 -4.86 34.74 14.42
N TYR A 266 -4.75 34.89 13.10
CA TYR A 266 -4.92 36.19 12.44
C TYR A 266 -6.22 36.33 11.68
N CYS A 267 -7.11 35.33 11.74
CA CYS A 267 -8.42 35.36 11.10
C CYS A 267 -9.48 35.91 12.05
N ALA A 268 -10.21 36.93 11.62
CA ALA A 268 -11.28 37.54 12.41
C ALA A 268 -12.47 36.61 12.66
N ARG A 269 -12.65 35.59 11.83
CA ARG A 269 -13.69 34.57 11.93
C ARG A 269 -13.09 33.20 11.73
N PRO A 270 -13.68 32.15 12.33
CA PRO A 270 -13.28 30.78 12.02
C PRO A 270 -13.45 30.48 10.53
N THR A 271 -12.54 29.66 10.03
CA THR A 271 -12.55 29.13 8.65
C THR A 271 -13.00 27.69 8.67
N THR A 272 -13.27 27.12 7.50
CA THR A 272 -13.56 25.69 7.30
C THR A 272 -12.40 25.00 6.58
N ILE A 273 -12.37 23.66 6.57
CA ILE A 273 -11.35 22.92 5.83
C ILE A 273 -11.27 23.39 4.36
N ALA A 274 -12.40 23.67 3.71
CA ALA A 274 -12.44 24.11 2.33
C ALA A 274 -11.61 25.38 2.06
N GLN A 275 -11.44 26.23 3.06
CA GLN A 275 -10.72 27.50 2.96
C GLN A 275 -9.20 27.39 3.26
N LEU A 276 -8.76 26.25 3.76
CA LEU A 276 -7.34 26.03 4.03
C LEU A 276 -6.51 25.87 2.74
N SER A 277 -5.19 26.02 2.88
CA SER A 277 -4.26 25.72 1.79
C SER A 277 -4.29 24.24 1.41
N SER A 278 -3.94 23.91 0.16
CA SER A 278 -3.88 22.52 -0.30
C SER A 278 -2.95 21.66 0.55
N GLY A 279 -1.81 22.21 0.98
CA GLY A 279 -0.89 21.49 1.86
C GLY A 279 -1.47 21.21 3.25
N SER A 280 -2.19 22.19 3.84
CA SER A 280 -2.87 21.97 5.14
C SER A 280 -3.97 20.91 5.03
N LYS A 281 -4.81 20.97 3.98
CA LYS A 281 -5.83 19.95 3.69
C LYS A 281 -5.21 18.56 3.57
N ARG A 282 -4.08 18.47 2.86
CA ARG A 282 -3.37 17.21 2.65
C ARG A 282 -2.84 16.64 3.96
N MET A 283 -2.22 17.45 4.82
CA MET A 283 -1.75 17.01 6.13
C MET A 283 -2.89 16.48 7.01
N ILE A 284 -4.01 17.21 7.09
CA ILE A 284 -5.20 16.77 7.85
C ILE A 284 -5.66 15.40 7.35
N PHE A 285 -5.75 15.25 6.04
CA PHE A 285 -6.19 13.99 5.42
C PHE A 285 -5.24 12.84 5.73
N LEU A 286 -3.94 12.98 5.44
CA LEU A 286 -2.95 11.92 5.64
C LEU A 286 -2.87 11.47 7.10
N PHE A 287 -2.89 12.41 8.04
CA PHE A 287 -2.86 12.07 9.47
C PHE A 287 -4.12 11.34 9.91
N THR A 288 -5.29 11.78 9.43
CA THR A 288 -6.54 11.08 9.70
C THR A 288 -6.52 9.65 9.15
N LEU A 289 -5.98 9.44 7.95
CA LEU A 289 -5.84 8.11 7.36
C LEU A 289 -4.89 7.21 8.17
N CYS A 290 -3.75 7.72 8.62
CA CYS A 290 -2.82 6.96 9.46
C CYS A 290 -3.48 6.51 10.76
N ILE A 291 -4.20 7.42 11.45
CA ILE A 291 -4.95 7.09 12.66
C ILE A 291 -6.07 6.08 12.37
N ALA A 292 -6.80 6.23 11.28
CA ALA A 292 -7.86 5.30 10.89
C ALA A 292 -7.31 3.90 10.60
N ALA A 293 -6.20 3.81 9.87
CA ALA A 293 -5.53 2.55 9.56
C ALA A 293 -5.08 1.81 10.82
N ARG A 294 -4.45 2.53 11.76
CA ARG A 294 -4.05 2.00 13.06
C ARG A 294 -5.25 1.48 13.84
N ARG A 295 -6.32 2.28 13.98
CA ARG A 295 -7.55 1.90 14.72
C ARG A 295 -8.21 0.64 14.14
N GLN A 296 -8.16 0.45 12.84
CA GLN A 296 -8.69 -0.74 12.18
C GLN A 296 -7.68 -1.88 12.08
N SER A 297 -6.47 -1.72 12.63
CA SER A 297 -5.38 -2.70 12.54
C SER A 297 -5.06 -3.10 11.10
N VAL A 298 -5.16 -2.14 10.17
CA VAL A 298 -4.78 -2.33 8.77
C VAL A 298 -3.27 -2.52 8.71
N PRO A 299 -2.76 -3.60 8.11
CA PRO A 299 -1.32 -3.91 8.17
C PRO A 299 -0.47 -2.97 7.32
N MET A 300 -1.04 -2.38 6.27
CA MET A 300 -0.33 -1.45 5.39
C MET A 300 -1.31 -0.55 4.65
N ILE A 301 -0.91 0.70 4.43
CA ILE A 301 -1.57 1.63 3.50
C ILE A 301 -0.62 1.99 2.36
N MET A 302 -1.18 2.27 1.19
CA MET A 302 -0.44 2.71 0.01
C MET A 302 -0.86 4.13 -0.36
N LEU A 303 0.11 5.01 -0.57
CA LEU A 303 -0.10 6.44 -0.82
C LEU A 303 0.62 6.86 -2.10
N GLU A 304 -0.06 7.60 -2.96
CA GLU A 304 0.59 8.24 -4.10
C GLU A 304 1.01 9.66 -3.74
N GLU A 305 2.29 9.95 -3.90
CA GLU A 305 2.91 11.27 -3.78
C GLU A 305 2.40 12.09 -2.57
N PRO A 306 2.51 11.57 -1.32
CA PRO A 306 1.97 12.25 -0.15
C PRO A 306 2.56 13.64 0.09
N GLU A 307 3.74 13.91 -0.45
CA GLU A 307 4.43 15.19 -0.36
C GLU A 307 3.90 16.29 -1.28
N ASN A 308 3.03 15.98 -2.24
CA ASN A 308 2.49 16.97 -3.17
C ASN A 308 1.79 18.11 -2.42
N SER A 309 2.03 19.35 -2.85
CA SER A 309 1.54 20.58 -2.21
C SER A 309 2.08 20.85 -0.79
N VAL A 310 2.97 20.01 -0.27
CA VAL A 310 3.65 20.24 1.01
C VAL A 310 4.97 20.95 0.77
N HIS A 311 5.23 22.02 1.55
CA HIS A 311 6.49 22.75 1.42
C HIS A 311 7.67 21.84 1.75
N PRO A 312 8.78 21.83 0.97
CA PRO A 312 9.92 20.92 1.18
C PRO A 312 10.45 20.85 2.62
N ARG A 313 10.47 21.97 3.32
CA ARG A 313 10.90 22.03 4.74
C ARG A 313 9.97 21.29 5.72
N MET A 314 8.75 20.96 5.30
CA MET A 314 7.76 20.27 6.12
C MET A 314 7.75 18.76 5.87
N ILE A 315 8.45 18.28 4.83
CA ILE A 315 8.41 16.86 4.44
C ILE A 315 8.92 15.97 5.57
N GLU A 316 10.00 16.34 6.23
CA GLU A 316 10.54 15.58 7.38
C GLU A 316 9.49 15.38 8.46
N ASN A 317 8.90 16.49 8.91
CA ASN A 317 7.88 16.44 9.95
C ASN A 317 6.62 15.69 9.50
N LEU A 318 6.24 15.82 8.22
CA LEU A 318 5.14 15.05 7.64
C LEU A 318 5.40 13.55 7.78
N LEU A 319 6.57 13.06 7.32
CA LEU A 319 6.93 11.64 7.35
C LEU A 319 7.00 11.11 8.78
N LEU A 320 7.66 11.84 9.69
CA LEU A 320 7.77 11.45 11.10
C LEU A 320 6.39 11.37 11.77
N THR A 321 5.53 12.35 11.51
CA THR A 321 4.17 12.37 12.09
C THR A 321 3.32 11.23 11.53
N MET A 322 3.40 10.97 10.23
CA MET A 322 2.70 9.83 9.61
C MET A 322 3.13 8.50 10.22
N GLN A 323 4.43 8.26 10.38
CA GLN A 323 4.95 7.03 11.01
C GLN A 323 4.47 6.91 12.46
N ASN A 324 4.53 8.00 13.24
CA ASN A 324 4.08 7.99 14.64
C ASN A 324 2.57 7.68 14.76
N TYR A 325 1.75 8.18 13.83
CA TYR A 325 0.30 7.94 13.85
C TYR A 325 -0.09 6.58 13.29
N ALA A 326 0.68 6.07 12.35
CA ALA A 326 0.46 4.76 11.77
C ALA A 326 0.87 3.61 12.72
N GLU A 327 1.83 3.86 13.63
CA GLU A 327 2.41 2.85 14.55
C GLU A 327 2.83 1.57 13.81
N ASP A 328 2.11 0.47 14.04
CA ASP A 328 2.36 -0.84 13.41
C ASP A 328 1.86 -0.95 11.95
N THR A 329 1.09 0.03 11.47
CA THR A 329 0.64 0.09 10.08
C THR A 329 1.78 0.57 9.18
N LYS A 330 2.22 -0.27 8.26
CA LYS A 330 3.28 0.09 7.31
C LYS A 330 2.76 1.05 6.24
N ILE A 331 3.67 1.87 5.70
CA ILE A 331 3.35 2.85 4.65
C ILE A 331 4.23 2.56 3.43
N LEU A 332 3.60 2.24 2.31
CA LEU A 332 4.25 2.21 1.00
C LEU A 332 3.78 3.41 0.18
N MET A 333 4.71 4.24 -0.28
CA MET A 333 4.36 5.43 -1.04
C MET A 333 5.08 5.50 -2.38
N THR A 334 4.54 6.27 -3.30
CA THR A 334 5.24 6.69 -4.50
C THR A 334 5.75 8.11 -4.33
N SER A 335 6.85 8.45 -4.99
CA SER A 335 7.39 9.81 -5.01
C SER A 335 8.17 10.07 -6.30
N HIS A 336 8.19 11.33 -6.70
CA HIS A 336 9.10 11.87 -7.71
C HIS A 336 9.94 13.04 -7.14
N SER A 337 9.95 13.22 -5.81
CA SER A 337 10.58 14.35 -5.15
C SER A 337 12.01 14.03 -4.66
N PRO A 338 13.04 14.73 -5.13
CA PRO A 338 14.40 14.58 -4.59
C PRO A 338 14.48 15.00 -3.11
N TYR A 339 13.59 15.88 -2.65
CA TYR A 339 13.56 16.33 -1.26
C TYR A 339 13.13 15.24 -0.29
N LEU A 340 12.21 14.35 -0.70
CA LEU A 340 11.74 13.24 0.14
C LEU A 340 12.87 12.26 0.44
N MET A 341 13.75 12.00 -0.54
CA MET A 341 14.88 11.08 -0.40
C MET A 341 15.85 11.44 0.73
N ARG A 342 15.93 12.73 1.12
CA ARG A 342 16.80 13.19 2.19
C ARG A 342 16.40 12.64 3.58
N TYR A 343 15.14 12.26 3.74
CA TYR A 343 14.55 11.86 5.02
C TYR A 343 14.27 10.36 5.10
N LEU A 344 14.58 9.62 4.04
CA LEU A 344 14.45 8.16 3.97
C LEU A 344 15.81 7.48 4.10
N LYS A 345 15.80 6.32 4.74
CA LYS A 345 16.97 5.43 4.72
C LYS A 345 17.08 4.76 3.33
N PRO A 346 18.30 4.43 2.86
CA PRO A 346 18.47 3.73 1.60
C PRO A 346 17.69 2.42 1.48
N SER A 347 17.51 1.68 2.58
CA SER A 347 16.71 0.45 2.64
C SER A 347 15.21 0.70 2.50
N GLN A 348 14.76 1.93 2.65
CA GLN A 348 13.37 2.34 2.48
C GLN A 348 13.03 2.81 1.06
N MET A 349 14.05 2.90 0.17
CA MET A 349 13.91 3.48 -1.17
C MET A 349 14.09 2.42 -2.26
N TYR A 350 13.13 2.34 -3.16
CA TYR A 350 13.18 1.59 -4.40
C TYR A 350 13.23 2.57 -5.57
N PHE A 351 14.29 2.53 -6.33
CA PHE A 351 14.51 3.42 -7.46
C PHE A 351 14.04 2.76 -8.76
N GLY A 352 13.28 3.52 -9.55
CA GLY A 352 12.93 3.12 -10.90
C GLY A 352 14.14 3.24 -11.82
N LEU A 353 14.60 2.11 -12.35
CA LEU A 353 15.78 2.04 -13.18
C LEU A 353 15.38 2.17 -14.65
N PRO A 354 15.80 3.22 -15.36
CA PRO A 354 15.44 3.42 -16.74
C PRO A 354 16.04 2.31 -17.62
N LYS A 355 15.15 1.58 -18.33
CA LYS A 355 15.50 0.66 -19.40
C LYS A 355 14.58 0.94 -20.58
N ASN A 356 15.12 0.88 -21.82
CA ASN A 356 14.34 1.13 -23.03
C ASN A 356 13.47 -0.07 -23.45
N ASP A 357 12.86 -0.76 -22.49
CA ASP A 357 12.02 -1.94 -22.70
C ASP A 357 10.52 -1.68 -22.40
N GLY A 358 10.20 -0.47 -21.94
CA GLY A 358 8.83 -0.09 -21.57
C GLY A 358 8.32 -0.73 -20.28
N LEU A 359 9.21 -1.40 -19.52
CA LEU A 359 8.90 -2.06 -18.27
C LEU A 359 9.35 -1.23 -17.06
N ALA A 360 8.66 -1.40 -15.95
CA ALA A 360 9.01 -0.79 -14.68
C ALA A 360 9.97 -1.70 -13.90
N HIS A 361 11.19 -1.25 -13.71
CA HIS A 361 12.21 -1.94 -12.95
C HIS A 361 12.52 -1.16 -11.68
N PHE A 362 12.22 -1.73 -10.52
CA PHE A 362 12.50 -1.10 -9.23
C PHE A 362 13.53 -1.90 -8.46
N ALA A 363 14.60 -1.26 -8.01
CA ALA A 363 15.63 -1.89 -7.19
C ALA A 363 16.09 -0.98 -6.05
N GLN A 364 16.63 -1.60 -5.01
CA GLN A 364 17.29 -0.90 -3.91
C GLN A 364 18.77 -0.78 -4.19
N VAL A 365 19.39 0.29 -3.69
CA VAL A 365 20.84 0.43 -3.73
C VAL A 365 21.50 -0.63 -2.85
N ASP A 366 22.56 -1.27 -3.34
CA ASP A 366 23.39 -2.16 -2.53
C ASP A 366 24.03 -1.37 -1.38
N PRO A 367 23.77 -1.73 -0.11
CA PRO A 367 24.33 -1.02 1.04
C PRO A 367 25.85 -0.88 1.00
N SER A 368 26.56 -1.86 0.42
CA SER A 368 28.02 -1.83 0.26
C SER A 368 28.48 -0.75 -0.71
N LYS A 369 27.63 -0.28 -1.60
CA LYS A 369 27.92 0.68 -2.67
C LYS A 369 27.51 2.12 -2.33
N LEU A 370 26.70 2.32 -1.29
CA LEU A 370 26.19 3.63 -0.88
C LEU A 370 27.28 4.68 -0.74
N LYS A 371 28.44 4.33 -0.14
CA LYS A 371 29.55 5.25 0.04
C LYS A 371 30.07 5.82 -1.29
N TYR A 372 30.04 5.04 -2.34
CA TYR A 372 30.48 5.49 -3.68
C TYR A 372 29.49 6.46 -4.27
N LEU A 373 28.18 6.18 -4.17
CA LEU A 373 27.12 7.06 -4.66
C LEU A 373 27.12 8.41 -3.94
N TYR A 374 27.28 8.42 -2.61
CA TYR A 374 27.43 9.67 -1.84
C TYR A 374 28.66 10.47 -2.26
N LYS A 375 29.77 9.80 -2.59
CA LYS A 375 30.98 10.46 -3.07
C LYS A 375 30.73 11.07 -4.45
N TYR A 376 30.14 10.34 -5.39
CA TYR A 376 29.83 10.87 -6.72
C TYR A 376 28.87 12.07 -6.66
N ALA A 377 27.83 12.01 -5.86
CA ALA A 377 26.96 13.15 -5.63
C ALA A 377 27.74 14.37 -5.12
N GLY A 378 28.61 14.17 -4.12
CA GLY A 378 29.46 15.23 -3.57
C GLY A 378 30.46 15.82 -4.57
N ASP A 379 31.07 14.98 -5.42
CA ASP A 379 31.99 15.42 -6.47
C ASP A 379 31.29 16.30 -7.53
N LEU A 380 29.96 16.15 -7.69
CA LEU A 380 29.10 16.97 -8.56
C LEU A 380 28.41 18.14 -7.83
N GLU A 381 28.72 18.36 -6.57
CA GLU A 381 28.05 19.37 -5.71
C GLU A 381 26.53 19.15 -5.55
N LEU A 382 26.05 17.91 -5.73
CA LEU A 382 24.65 17.51 -5.59
C LEU A 382 24.40 16.82 -4.25
N THR A 383 23.17 16.89 -3.78
CA THR A 383 22.71 15.98 -2.72
C THR A 383 22.52 14.58 -3.30
N PHE A 384 22.55 13.56 -2.45
CA PHE A 384 22.27 12.17 -2.89
C PHE A 384 20.93 12.06 -3.64
N GLY A 385 19.90 12.75 -3.16
CA GLY A 385 18.58 12.72 -3.80
C GLY A 385 18.57 13.37 -5.19
N GLU A 386 19.21 14.51 -5.35
CA GLU A 386 19.35 15.18 -6.65
C GLU A 386 20.14 14.32 -7.63
N TYR A 387 21.28 13.78 -7.19
CA TYR A 387 22.09 12.86 -8.00
C TYR A 387 21.29 11.63 -8.45
N MET A 388 20.59 10.98 -7.54
CA MET A 388 19.78 9.80 -7.88
C MET A 388 18.61 10.14 -8.79
N PHE A 389 18.07 11.35 -8.68
CA PHE A 389 16.99 11.79 -9.56
C PHE A 389 17.50 12.06 -10.99
N ASP A 390 18.63 12.77 -11.12
CA ASP A 390 19.28 12.99 -12.41
C ASP A 390 19.68 11.67 -13.07
N PHE A 391 20.25 10.75 -12.28
CA PHE A 391 20.59 9.40 -12.72
C PHE A 391 19.39 8.62 -13.29
N MET A 392 18.20 8.75 -12.70
CA MET A 392 16.99 8.09 -13.22
C MET A 392 16.46 8.73 -14.50
N LEU A 393 16.86 9.96 -14.82
CA LEU A 393 16.45 10.64 -16.06
C LEU A 393 17.38 10.35 -17.23
N ASP A 394 18.63 9.97 -16.95
CA ASP A 394 19.68 9.80 -17.96
C ASP A 394 19.76 8.32 -18.41
N VAL A 395 18.95 7.97 -19.42
CA VAL A 395 18.67 6.59 -19.84
C VAL A 395 19.80 5.97 -20.69
N GLU A 396 20.62 6.79 -21.37
CA GLU A 396 21.49 6.29 -22.45
C GLU A 396 22.91 5.90 -22.00
N ASP A 397 23.44 6.51 -20.93
CA ASP A 397 24.84 6.31 -20.55
C ASP A 397 25.08 5.39 -19.35
N ASP A 398 24.05 5.03 -18.57
CA ASP A 398 24.25 4.49 -17.23
C ASP A 398 23.71 3.06 -16.96
N SER A 399 23.35 2.28 -17.99
CA SER A 399 22.88 0.89 -17.77
C SER A 399 23.92 -0.01 -17.07
N GLU A 400 25.20 0.18 -17.33
CA GLU A 400 26.29 -0.53 -16.63
C GLU A 400 26.46 -0.07 -15.18
N MET A 401 26.19 1.21 -14.89
CA MET A 401 26.21 1.74 -13.53
C MET A 401 25.07 1.17 -12.68
N MET A 402 23.90 0.94 -13.26
CA MET A 402 22.76 0.34 -12.57
C MET A 402 23.07 -1.06 -12.03
N GLU A 403 23.61 -1.94 -12.87
CA GLU A 403 23.96 -3.30 -12.46
C GLU A 403 25.02 -3.32 -11.36
N LYS A 404 25.86 -2.29 -11.29
CA LYS A 404 26.97 -2.19 -10.35
C LYS A 404 26.56 -1.70 -8.96
N TYR A 405 25.57 -0.81 -8.86
CA TYR A 405 25.22 -0.14 -7.60
C TYR A 405 23.90 -0.61 -6.99
N PHE A 406 23.08 -1.35 -7.74
CA PHE A 406 21.80 -1.84 -7.27
C PHE A 406 21.80 -3.34 -7.00
N ILE A 407 20.95 -3.76 -6.07
CA ILE A 407 20.71 -5.18 -5.79
C ILE A 407 20.02 -5.77 -7.02
N GLN A 408 20.63 -6.75 -7.65
CA GLN A 408 19.99 -7.51 -8.74
C GLN A 408 18.82 -8.32 -8.18
N GLN A 409 17.65 -8.21 -8.83
CA GLN A 409 16.41 -8.90 -8.41
C GLN A 409 16.29 -10.28 -9.05
#